data_139639bcdd92226fffec5ae9f749f656
#
_entry.id   139639bcdd92226fffec5ae9f749f656
#
_cell.length_a   1.000
_cell.length_b   1.000
_cell.length_c   1.000
_cell.angle_alpha   90.00
_cell.angle_beta   90.00
_cell.angle_gamma   90.00
#
_symmetry.space_group_name_H-M   'P 1'
#
loop_
_entity.id
_entity.type
_entity.pdbx_description
1 polymer ?
#
loop_
_entity_poly.entity_id
_entity_poly.type
_entity_poly.pdbx_seq_one_letter_code
_entity_poly.pdbx_strand_id
1 'polypeptide(L)'
;MTKGTLEIHSENILPIIKKWLYSDRDIFVRELVSNACDAIQKFKILADQGQASPSLEDFKVSVSIDKEAKKIVFSDNGIGMDAEEVQKYIAQIAFSGAEDFVQKYQSKNEKDQFIGHFGLGFYSAYMVADKVEIQTRSYKENSKPAFWSCDGSTEYTLEEGTKETRGTEISLYINKESEEFLEPSRLKEILKRYCLIRYFKCLC
;
A
#
# COMPACT_ATOMS: atom_id res chain seq x y z
N MET A 1 10.12 -16.60 40.09
CA MET A 1 9.34 -15.82 39.15
C MET A 1 10.07 -15.87 37.80
N THR A 2 9.57 -16.64 36.84
CA THR A 2 10.24 -16.83 35.54
C THR A 2 9.71 -15.74 34.60
N LYS A 3 10.59 -14.92 34.06
CA LYS A 3 10.26 -13.94 33.02
C LYS A 3 10.69 -14.54 31.67
N GLY A 4 9.79 -14.56 30.68
CA GLY A 4 10.06 -14.99 29.32
C GLY A 4 9.65 -13.90 28.33
N THR A 5 10.21 -13.92 27.12
CA THR A 5 9.79 -13.12 25.98
C THR A 5 8.86 -13.94 25.10
N LEU A 6 7.82 -13.30 24.56
CA LEU A 6 6.99 -13.92 23.52
C LEU A 6 7.78 -13.94 22.21
N GLU A 7 7.88 -15.11 21.60
CA GLU A 7 8.47 -15.27 20.25
C GLU A 7 7.35 -15.30 19.21
N ILE A 8 7.55 -14.56 18.13
CA ILE A 8 6.60 -14.50 17.01
C ILE A 8 7.27 -15.21 15.82
N HIS A 9 6.67 -16.30 15.37
CA HIS A 9 7.09 -17.00 14.16
C HIS A 9 6.41 -16.36 12.94
N SER A 10 7.18 -15.68 12.09
CA SER A 10 6.68 -15.00 10.90
C SER A 10 5.93 -15.90 9.93
N GLU A 11 6.28 -17.19 9.86
CA GLU A 11 5.61 -18.21 9.06
C GLU A 11 4.12 -18.38 9.38
N ASN A 12 3.70 -18.05 10.60
CA ASN A 12 2.32 -18.17 11.05
C ASN A 12 1.50 -16.87 10.94
N ILE A 13 2.15 -15.73 10.69
CA ILE A 13 1.46 -14.43 10.70
C ILE A 13 0.59 -14.25 9.45
N LEU A 14 1.09 -14.55 8.26
CA LEU A 14 0.33 -14.40 7.02
C LEU A 14 -0.93 -15.29 6.97
N PRO A 15 -0.88 -16.59 7.37
CA PRO A 15 -2.09 -17.40 7.52
C PRO A 15 -3.09 -16.84 8.52
N ILE A 16 -2.62 -16.23 9.61
CA ILE A 16 -3.48 -15.60 10.64
C ILE A 16 -4.14 -14.35 10.05
N ILE A 17 -3.40 -13.51 9.35
CA ILE A 17 -3.93 -12.31 8.66
C ILE A 17 -4.98 -12.72 7.64
N LYS A 18 -4.70 -13.72 6.79
CA LYS A 18 -5.64 -14.24 5.78
C LYS A 18 -6.96 -14.74 6.39
N LYS A 19 -6.93 -15.34 7.57
CA LYS A 19 -8.07 -16.05 8.13
C LYS A 19 -8.83 -15.27 9.22
N TRP A 20 -8.17 -14.44 10.01
CA TRP A 20 -8.71 -13.93 11.26
C TRP A 20 -8.73 -12.40 11.41
N LEU A 21 -7.90 -11.66 10.67
CA LEU A 21 -7.77 -10.23 10.91
C LEU A 21 -8.98 -9.44 10.40
N TYR A 22 -9.64 -9.93 9.36
CA TYR A 22 -10.77 -9.25 8.75
C TYR A 22 -11.90 -10.23 8.40
N SER A 23 -13.07 -10.01 8.96
CA SER A 23 -14.29 -10.76 8.62
C SER A 23 -14.88 -10.36 7.26
N ASP A 24 -14.51 -9.19 6.74
CA ASP A 24 -14.98 -8.63 5.46
C ASP A 24 -13.80 -8.50 4.48
N ARG A 25 -13.85 -9.25 3.39
CA ARG A 25 -12.81 -9.22 2.36
C ARG A 25 -12.70 -7.87 1.65
N ASP A 26 -13.77 -7.09 1.59
CA ASP A 26 -13.81 -5.76 0.95
C ASP A 26 -12.77 -4.79 1.55
N ILE A 27 -12.29 -5.09 2.75
CA ILE A 27 -11.36 -4.26 3.51
C ILE A 27 -10.05 -3.97 2.75
N PHE A 28 -9.59 -4.89 1.88
CA PHE A 28 -8.36 -4.69 1.12
C PHE A 28 -8.41 -3.42 0.25
N VAL A 29 -9.58 -3.13 -0.34
CA VAL A 29 -9.76 -1.92 -1.14
C VAL A 29 -9.58 -0.68 -0.27
N ARG A 30 -10.21 -0.66 0.91
CA ARG A 30 -10.11 0.46 1.85
C ARG A 30 -8.66 0.68 2.28
N GLU A 31 -7.97 -0.37 2.66
CA GLU A 31 -6.60 -0.28 3.17
C GLU A 31 -5.62 0.21 2.09
N LEU A 32 -5.70 -0.34 0.87
CA LEU A 32 -4.80 0.06 -0.21
C LEU A 32 -5.07 1.49 -0.70
N VAL A 33 -6.33 1.90 -0.80
CA VAL A 33 -6.69 3.28 -1.15
C VAL A 33 -6.27 4.24 -0.04
N SER A 34 -6.45 3.89 1.24
CA SER A 34 -6.00 4.71 2.36
C SER A 34 -4.48 4.90 2.34
N ASN A 35 -3.71 3.83 2.11
CA ASN A 35 -2.26 3.91 1.98
C ASN A 35 -1.83 4.82 0.80
N ALA A 36 -2.53 4.75 -0.33
CA ALA A 36 -2.29 5.62 -1.46
C ALA A 36 -2.56 7.10 -1.14
N CYS A 37 -3.64 7.39 -0.40
CA CYS A 37 -3.95 8.75 0.05
C CYS A 37 -2.92 9.25 1.07
N ASP A 38 -2.49 8.42 2.00
CA ASP A 38 -1.44 8.76 2.96
C ASP A 38 -0.10 9.04 2.26
N ALA A 39 0.22 8.28 1.19
CA ALA A 39 1.41 8.54 0.37
C ALA A 39 1.36 9.91 -0.32
N ILE A 40 0.20 10.32 -0.81
CA ILE A 40 -0.02 11.66 -1.38
C ILE A 40 0.11 12.73 -0.29
N GLN A 41 -0.50 12.52 0.88
CA GLN A 41 -0.45 13.47 1.98
C GLN A 41 0.98 13.67 2.49
N LYS A 42 1.75 12.60 2.64
CA LYS A 42 3.18 12.67 3.00
C LYS A 42 3.97 13.51 2.02
N PHE A 43 3.77 13.30 0.71
CA PHE A 43 4.45 14.09 -0.30
C PHE A 43 4.08 15.59 -0.23
N LYS A 44 2.82 15.93 -0.01
CA LYS A 44 2.38 17.32 0.14
C LYS A 44 3.07 17.99 1.32
N ILE A 45 3.12 17.34 2.47
CA ILE A 45 3.78 17.86 3.66
C ILE A 45 5.26 18.17 3.38
N LEU A 46 5.97 17.26 2.69
CA LEU A 46 7.37 17.47 2.32
C LEU A 46 7.54 18.64 1.33
N ALA A 47 6.64 18.77 0.36
CA ALA A 47 6.65 19.88 -0.59
C ALA A 47 6.38 21.22 0.10
N ASP A 48 5.41 21.28 1.02
CA ASP A 48 5.09 22.48 1.80
C ASP A 48 6.24 22.89 2.73
N GLN A 49 7.04 21.93 3.20
CA GLN A 49 8.25 22.16 3.99
C GLN A 49 9.50 22.47 3.14
N GLY A 50 9.38 22.52 1.82
CA GLY A 50 10.49 22.74 0.90
C GLY A 50 11.48 21.57 0.78
N GLN A 51 11.09 20.36 1.24
CA GLN A 51 11.93 19.16 1.21
C GLN A 51 11.67 18.30 -0.04
N ALA A 52 10.69 18.65 -0.84
CA ALA A 52 10.40 18.05 -2.14
C ALA A 52 9.98 19.14 -3.13
N SER A 53 10.31 18.96 -4.41
CA SER A 53 9.82 19.86 -5.46
C SER A 53 8.29 19.74 -5.58
N PRO A 54 7.54 20.86 -5.67
CA PRO A 54 6.10 20.83 -5.84
C PRO A 54 5.71 20.01 -7.07
N SER A 55 4.61 19.25 -6.96
CA SER A 55 4.07 18.52 -8.10
C SER A 55 3.39 19.48 -9.07
N LEU A 56 3.71 19.36 -10.36
CA LEU A 56 3.01 20.06 -11.43
C LEU A 56 1.74 19.32 -11.89
N GLU A 57 1.59 18.07 -11.47
CA GLU A 57 0.46 17.21 -11.80
C GLU A 57 -0.56 17.16 -10.65
N ASP A 58 -1.82 16.96 -11.02
CA ASP A 58 -2.87 16.69 -10.04
C ASP A 58 -2.60 15.39 -9.28
N PHE A 59 -2.82 15.43 -7.98
CA PHE A 59 -2.75 14.21 -7.17
C PHE A 59 -3.91 13.28 -7.50
N LYS A 60 -3.58 12.01 -7.70
CA LYS A 60 -4.58 10.99 -8.04
C LYS A 60 -4.28 9.65 -7.42
N VAL A 61 -5.33 8.95 -7.05
CA VAL A 61 -5.35 7.50 -6.81
C VAL A 61 -6.22 6.87 -7.89
N SER A 62 -5.75 5.84 -8.54
CA SER A 62 -6.51 5.11 -9.55
C SER A 62 -6.56 3.62 -9.22
N VAL A 63 -7.70 3.00 -9.55
CA VAL A 63 -7.87 1.55 -9.46
C VAL A 63 -8.35 1.06 -10.83
N SER A 64 -7.68 0.06 -11.37
CA SER A 64 -8.02 -0.54 -12.67
C SER A 64 -8.06 -2.06 -12.58
N ILE A 65 -8.82 -2.68 -13.48
CA ILE A 65 -8.97 -4.14 -13.59
C ILE A 65 -8.43 -4.59 -14.93
N ASP A 66 -7.57 -5.59 -14.91
CA ASP A 66 -7.17 -6.38 -16.06
C ASP A 66 -7.79 -7.77 -15.91
N LYS A 67 -8.90 -8.01 -16.63
CA LYS A 67 -9.63 -9.28 -16.55
C LYS A 67 -8.87 -10.45 -17.17
N GLU A 68 -8.07 -10.19 -18.20
CA GLU A 68 -7.30 -11.24 -18.87
C GLU A 68 -6.16 -11.74 -17.98
N ALA A 69 -5.46 -10.82 -17.36
CA ALA A 69 -4.41 -11.14 -16.37
C ALA A 69 -4.96 -11.47 -14.97
N LYS A 70 -6.28 -11.40 -14.75
CA LYS A 70 -6.94 -11.54 -13.44
C LYS A 70 -6.31 -10.64 -12.39
N LYS A 71 -6.08 -9.39 -12.73
CA LYS A 71 -5.30 -8.45 -11.93
C LYS A 71 -6.10 -7.20 -11.60
N ILE A 72 -5.99 -6.75 -10.34
CA ILE A 72 -6.44 -5.42 -9.91
C ILE A 72 -5.20 -4.59 -9.60
N VAL A 73 -5.16 -3.37 -10.13
CA VAL A 73 -4.02 -2.46 -9.96
C VAL A 73 -4.47 -1.21 -9.21
N PHE A 74 -3.80 -0.92 -8.11
CA PHE A 74 -3.91 0.32 -7.35
C PHE A 74 -2.70 1.19 -7.64
N SER A 75 -2.90 2.43 -8.05
CA SER A 75 -1.79 3.33 -8.38
C SER A 75 -2.00 4.70 -7.78
N ASP A 76 -0.94 5.27 -7.23
CA ASP A 76 -0.88 6.65 -6.73
C ASP A 76 0.34 7.38 -7.30
N ASN A 77 0.29 8.69 -7.27
CA ASN A 77 1.42 9.58 -7.54
C ASN A 77 1.88 10.31 -6.26
N GLY A 78 1.82 9.61 -5.12
CA GLY A 78 2.27 10.09 -3.82
C GLY A 78 3.79 10.07 -3.67
N ILE A 79 4.29 9.94 -2.45
CA ILE A 79 5.71 10.02 -2.10
C ILE A 79 6.58 8.94 -2.77
N GLY A 80 5.99 7.77 -3.08
CA GLY A 80 6.72 6.60 -3.57
C GLY A 80 7.74 6.05 -2.55
N MET A 81 8.49 5.04 -2.97
CA MET A 81 9.51 4.38 -2.14
C MET A 81 10.74 4.05 -2.98
N ASP A 82 11.93 4.09 -2.38
CA ASP A 82 13.13 3.43 -2.88
C ASP A 82 13.24 1.99 -2.33
N ALA A 83 14.26 1.24 -2.72
CA ALA A 83 14.42 -0.17 -2.32
C ALA A 83 14.58 -0.34 -0.79
N GLU A 84 15.26 0.58 -0.11
CA GLU A 84 15.44 0.53 1.35
C GLU A 84 14.11 0.79 2.06
N GLU A 85 13.32 1.73 1.54
CA GLU A 85 11.98 2.04 2.05
C GLU A 85 11.00 0.88 1.83
N VAL A 86 11.07 0.20 0.68
CA VAL A 86 10.29 -1.02 0.43
C VAL A 86 10.64 -2.11 1.44
N GLN A 87 11.93 -2.34 1.66
CA GLN A 87 12.38 -3.33 2.64
C GLN A 87 11.91 -2.98 4.06
N LYS A 88 11.91 -1.70 4.42
CA LYS A 88 11.50 -1.21 5.74
C LYS A 88 9.99 -1.24 5.96
N TYR A 89 9.20 -0.78 4.97
CA TYR A 89 7.76 -0.52 5.15
C TYR A 89 6.86 -1.62 4.59
N ILE A 90 7.39 -2.44 3.69
CA ILE A 90 6.64 -3.54 3.05
C ILE A 90 7.11 -4.90 3.57
N ALA A 91 8.43 -5.13 3.69
CA ALA A 91 8.93 -6.43 4.09
C ALA A 91 8.96 -6.66 5.62
N GLN A 92 8.78 -5.61 6.44
CA GLN A 92 8.68 -5.73 7.89
C GLN A 92 7.21 -5.68 8.32
N ILE A 93 6.65 -6.81 8.68
CA ILE A 93 5.26 -6.93 9.13
C ILE A 93 5.05 -6.11 10.41
N ALA A 94 3.93 -5.38 10.47
CA ALA A 94 3.56 -4.50 11.57
C ALA A 94 4.48 -3.28 11.79
N PHE A 95 5.30 -2.90 10.82
CA PHE A 95 6.03 -1.65 10.85
C PHE A 95 5.22 -0.52 10.19
N SER A 96 4.84 0.50 10.95
CA SER A 96 4.02 1.61 10.44
C SER A 96 4.86 2.73 9.84
N GLY A 97 4.84 2.86 8.51
CA GLY A 97 5.45 4.00 7.82
C GLY A 97 4.75 5.35 8.11
N ALA A 98 3.51 5.35 8.59
CA ALA A 98 2.82 6.55 9.03
C ALA A 98 3.39 7.05 10.36
N GLU A 99 3.60 6.17 11.34
CA GLU A 99 4.19 6.53 12.63
C GLU A 99 5.62 7.04 12.49
N ASP A 100 6.45 6.36 11.68
CA ASP A 100 7.83 6.77 11.40
C ASP A 100 7.88 8.18 10.76
N PHE A 101 6.96 8.46 9.83
CA PHE A 101 6.86 9.77 9.19
C PHE A 101 6.44 10.87 10.17
N VAL A 102 5.42 10.61 10.99
CA VAL A 102 4.95 11.56 12.01
C VAL A 102 6.06 11.91 13.00
N GLN A 103 6.83 10.91 13.45
CA GLN A 103 7.96 11.14 14.37
C GLN A 103 9.05 12.03 13.76
N LYS A 104 9.27 11.94 12.43
CA LYS A 104 10.33 12.69 11.75
C LYS A 104 9.93 14.10 11.33
N TYR A 105 8.68 14.29 10.92
CA TYR A 105 8.29 15.47 10.15
C TYR A 105 7.12 16.26 10.72
N GLN A 106 6.41 15.76 11.75
CA GLN A 106 5.22 16.45 12.28
C GLN A 106 5.33 16.80 13.76
N SER A 107 4.70 17.93 14.13
CA SER A 107 4.42 18.25 15.51
C SER A 107 3.28 17.39 16.07
N LYS A 108 3.22 17.22 17.42
CA LYS A 108 2.27 16.33 18.12
C LYS A 108 0.78 16.54 17.77
N ASN A 109 0.41 17.70 17.20
CA ASN A 109 -0.99 18.07 16.92
C ASN A 109 -1.52 17.61 15.53
N GLU A 110 -0.68 17.00 14.69
CA GLU A 110 -1.05 16.64 13.32
C GLU A 110 -1.15 15.12 13.10
N LYS A 111 -1.14 14.33 14.18
CA LYS A 111 -1.18 12.85 14.12
C LYS A 111 -2.45 12.28 13.44
N ASP A 112 -3.54 13.03 13.48
CA ASP A 112 -4.84 12.59 12.96
C ASP A 112 -4.98 12.74 11.42
N GLN A 113 -3.93 13.17 10.72
CA GLN A 113 -3.95 13.38 9.27
C GLN A 113 -3.72 12.11 8.45
N PHE A 114 -3.28 11.02 9.08
CA PHE A 114 -3.03 9.74 8.41
C PHE A 114 -4.05 8.68 8.83
N ILE A 115 -4.44 7.86 7.85
CA ILE A 115 -5.47 6.83 8.02
C ILE A 115 -4.84 5.50 8.48
N GLY A 116 -3.62 5.20 8.01
CA GLY A 116 -2.93 3.93 8.30
C GLY A 116 -2.02 4.00 9.52
N HIS A 117 -2.40 3.32 10.62
CA HIS A 117 -1.65 3.36 11.87
C HIS A 117 -0.88 2.08 12.24
N PHE A 118 -1.24 0.93 11.68
CA PHE A 118 -0.78 -0.36 12.22
C PHE A 118 0.22 -1.14 11.36
N GLY A 119 0.57 -0.66 10.15
CA GLY A 119 1.49 -1.38 9.26
C GLY A 119 1.01 -2.76 8.78
N LEU A 120 -0.28 -3.07 8.99
CA LEU A 120 -0.88 -4.35 8.61
C LEU A 120 -1.81 -4.25 7.40
N GLY A 121 -2.26 -3.04 7.07
CA GLY A 121 -3.26 -2.80 6.03
C GLY A 121 -2.85 -3.34 4.65
N PHE A 122 -1.58 -3.20 4.27
CA PHE A 122 -1.05 -3.73 3.02
C PHE A 122 -1.26 -5.24 2.90
N TYR A 123 -1.07 -5.98 3.97
CA TYR A 123 -1.18 -7.45 3.95
C TYR A 123 -2.61 -7.97 3.77
N SER A 124 -3.63 -7.10 3.90
CA SER A 124 -5.02 -7.44 3.54
C SER A 124 -5.15 -7.85 2.06
N ALA A 125 -4.23 -7.42 1.19
CA ALA A 125 -4.13 -7.84 -0.20
C ALA A 125 -4.09 -9.37 -0.36
N TYR A 126 -3.42 -10.09 0.55
CA TYR A 126 -3.31 -11.55 0.51
C TYR A 126 -4.59 -12.30 0.90
N MET A 127 -5.65 -11.61 1.32
CA MET A 127 -6.97 -12.22 1.48
C MET A 127 -7.62 -12.54 0.14
N VAL A 128 -7.24 -11.82 -0.91
CA VAL A 128 -7.87 -11.86 -2.24
C VAL A 128 -6.90 -12.19 -3.37
N ALA A 129 -5.60 -12.16 -3.11
CA ALA A 129 -4.56 -12.37 -4.12
C ALA A 129 -3.64 -13.53 -3.75
N ASP A 130 -3.23 -14.29 -4.77
CA ASP A 130 -2.19 -15.32 -4.65
C ASP A 130 -0.79 -14.72 -4.80
N LYS A 131 -0.68 -13.54 -5.44
CA LYS A 131 0.57 -12.82 -5.65
C LYS A 131 0.34 -11.32 -5.62
N VAL A 132 1.28 -10.60 -5.04
CA VAL A 132 1.29 -9.14 -5.01
C VAL A 132 2.61 -8.63 -5.59
N GLU A 133 2.52 -7.64 -6.48
CA GLU A 133 3.68 -6.94 -7.03
C GLU A 133 3.56 -5.45 -6.72
N ILE A 134 4.71 -4.81 -6.48
CA ILE A 134 4.82 -3.36 -6.28
C ILE A 134 5.86 -2.81 -7.25
N GLN A 135 5.47 -1.81 -8.04
CA GLN A 135 6.37 -0.94 -8.78
C GLN A 135 6.33 0.44 -8.12
N THR A 136 7.47 0.96 -7.69
CA THR A 136 7.49 2.23 -6.97
C THR A 136 8.74 3.04 -7.28
N ARG A 137 8.63 4.37 -7.20
CA ARG A 137 9.75 5.30 -7.31
C ARG A 137 9.59 6.42 -6.31
N SER A 138 10.59 6.62 -5.48
CA SER A 138 10.64 7.66 -4.46
C SER A 138 10.68 9.07 -5.08
N TYR A 139 10.19 10.08 -4.32
CA TYR A 139 10.31 11.49 -4.65
C TYR A 139 11.76 12.02 -4.62
N LYS A 140 12.66 11.29 -3.98
CA LYS A 140 14.06 11.68 -3.83
C LYS A 140 14.73 11.79 -5.19
N GLU A 141 15.51 12.86 -5.40
CA GLU A 141 16.28 13.03 -6.61
C GLU A 141 17.25 11.85 -6.83
N ASN A 142 17.37 11.41 -8.08
CA ASN A 142 18.18 10.27 -8.49
C ASN A 142 17.81 8.92 -7.85
N SER A 143 16.64 8.82 -7.19
CA SER A 143 16.15 7.54 -6.69
C SER A 143 15.89 6.58 -7.84
N LYS A 144 16.42 5.36 -7.72
CA LYS A 144 16.09 4.27 -8.63
C LYS A 144 14.71 3.71 -8.31
N PRO A 145 13.96 3.32 -9.34
CA PRO A 145 12.70 2.61 -9.09
C PRO A 145 12.96 1.25 -8.46
N ALA A 146 12.02 0.79 -7.65
CA ALA A 146 12.08 -0.53 -7.02
C ALA A 146 10.91 -1.40 -7.50
N PHE A 147 11.17 -2.67 -7.71
CA PHE A 147 10.19 -3.72 -7.93
C PHE A 147 10.25 -4.72 -6.78
N TRP A 148 9.09 -5.01 -6.20
CA TRP A 148 8.95 -6.01 -5.14
C TRP A 148 7.83 -6.99 -5.52
N SER A 149 8.02 -8.26 -5.22
CA SER A 149 7.04 -9.31 -5.50
C SER A 149 7.06 -10.39 -4.41
N CYS A 150 5.87 -10.84 -3.99
CA CYS A 150 5.70 -11.93 -3.05
C CYS A 150 4.39 -12.68 -3.35
N ASP A 151 4.43 -14.01 -3.21
CA ASP A 151 3.29 -14.92 -3.38
C ASP A 151 2.54 -15.23 -2.08
N GLY A 152 2.82 -14.44 -1.03
CA GLY A 152 2.24 -14.66 0.29
C GLY A 152 2.96 -15.73 1.11
N SER A 153 4.12 -16.18 0.67
CA SER A 153 5.10 -16.91 1.48
C SER A 153 5.93 -15.96 2.34
N THR A 154 6.94 -16.47 3.04
CA THR A 154 7.90 -15.65 3.78
C THR A 154 9.02 -15.10 2.90
N GLU A 155 9.11 -15.54 1.65
CA GLU A 155 10.11 -15.10 0.68
C GLU A 155 9.55 -14.03 -0.23
N TYR A 156 10.37 -13.05 -0.59
CA TYR A 156 10.03 -12.02 -1.55
C TYR A 156 11.22 -11.73 -2.49
N THR A 157 10.91 -11.18 -3.64
CA THR A 157 11.91 -10.63 -4.58
C THR A 157 11.93 -9.12 -4.45
N LEU A 158 13.12 -8.52 -4.41
CA LEU A 158 13.32 -7.07 -4.48
C LEU A 158 14.43 -6.78 -5.48
N GLU A 159 14.11 -6.02 -6.53
CA GLU A 159 15.05 -5.68 -7.61
C GLU A 159 14.82 -4.27 -8.15
N GLU A 160 15.63 -3.81 -9.09
CA GLU A 160 15.42 -2.53 -9.76
C GLU A 160 14.15 -2.59 -10.61
N GLY A 161 13.25 -1.63 -10.39
CA GLY A 161 11.97 -1.53 -11.09
C GLY A 161 12.07 -0.76 -12.41
N THR A 162 10.92 -0.60 -13.07
CA THR A 162 10.80 0.12 -14.35
C THR A 162 9.98 1.39 -14.28
N LYS A 163 9.47 1.77 -13.09
CA LYS A 163 8.61 2.93 -12.93
C LYS A 163 9.37 4.23 -13.18
N GLU A 164 8.93 5.00 -14.18
CA GLU A 164 9.60 6.24 -14.60
C GLU A 164 9.20 7.44 -13.73
N THR A 165 7.96 7.46 -13.25
CA THR A 165 7.42 8.57 -12.48
C THR A 165 7.31 8.24 -10.99
N ARG A 166 7.34 9.28 -10.14
CA ARG A 166 7.12 9.17 -8.71
C ARG A 166 5.77 8.51 -8.36
N GLY A 167 5.71 7.77 -7.28
CA GLY A 167 4.51 7.13 -6.75
C GLY A 167 4.61 5.61 -6.69
N THR A 168 3.51 4.95 -6.38
CA THR A 168 3.46 3.51 -6.20
C THR A 168 2.35 2.89 -7.04
N GLU A 169 2.62 1.71 -7.58
CA GLU A 169 1.65 0.85 -8.24
C GLU A 169 1.68 -0.52 -7.57
N ILE A 170 0.53 -0.98 -7.08
CA ILE A 170 0.35 -2.28 -6.44
C ILE A 170 -0.56 -3.12 -7.32
N SER A 171 -0.04 -4.24 -7.82
CA SER A 171 -0.75 -5.21 -8.64
C SER A 171 -1.12 -6.44 -7.81
N LEU A 172 -2.41 -6.75 -7.73
CA LEU A 172 -2.95 -7.91 -7.04
C LEU A 172 -3.36 -8.96 -8.08
N TYR A 173 -2.73 -10.13 -8.09
CA TYR A 173 -3.14 -11.28 -8.89
C TYR A 173 -4.20 -12.05 -8.12
N ILE A 174 -5.45 -11.89 -8.54
CA ILE A 174 -6.63 -12.30 -7.79
C ILE A 174 -6.77 -13.83 -7.79
N ASN A 175 -6.92 -14.41 -6.60
CA ASN A 175 -7.14 -15.84 -6.43
C ASN A 175 -8.54 -16.26 -6.91
N LYS A 176 -8.72 -17.56 -7.16
CA LYS A 176 -9.96 -18.11 -7.70
C LYS A 176 -11.18 -17.85 -6.84
N GLU A 177 -11.01 -17.79 -5.52
CA GLU A 177 -12.12 -17.58 -4.57
C GLU A 177 -12.58 -16.12 -4.51
N SER A 178 -11.82 -15.20 -5.11
CA SER A 178 -12.02 -13.74 -5.05
C SER A 178 -12.28 -13.13 -6.43
N GLU A 179 -12.58 -13.93 -7.47
CA GLU A 179 -12.81 -13.45 -8.84
C GLU A 179 -14.00 -12.45 -8.93
N GLU A 180 -14.89 -12.43 -7.94
CA GLU A 180 -15.96 -11.42 -7.85
C GLU A 180 -15.43 -9.98 -7.88
N PHE A 181 -14.23 -9.73 -7.35
CA PHE A 181 -13.60 -8.40 -7.35
C PHE A 181 -13.08 -7.95 -8.71
N LEU A 182 -12.99 -8.86 -9.69
CA LEU A 182 -12.68 -8.53 -11.09
C LEU A 182 -13.90 -7.94 -11.82
N GLU A 183 -15.09 -7.95 -11.19
CA GLU A 183 -16.26 -7.29 -11.75
C GLU A 183 -16.26 -5.78 -11.43
N PRO A 184 -16.26 -4.90 -12.47
CA PRO A 184 -16.19 -3.46 -12.27
C PRO A 184 -17.32 -2.90 -11.39
N SER A 185 -18.52 -3.49 -11.46
CA SER A 185 -19.66 -3.09 -10.63
C SER A 185 -19.40 -3.34 -9.14
N ARG A 186 -18.82 -4.49 -8.79
CA ARG A 186 -18.49 -4.87 -7.42
C ARG A 186 -17.43 -3.94 -6.84
N LEU A 187 -16.34 -3.73 -7.59
CA LEU A 187 -15.27 -2.84 -7.15
C LEU A 187 -15.75 -1.39 -6.98
N LYS A 188 -16.59 -0.89 -7.91
CA LYS A 188 -17.21 0.44 -7.78
C LYS A 188 -18.10 0.58 -6.57
N GLU A 189 -18.88 -0.44 -6.22
CA GLU A 189 -19.70 -0.46 -5.00
C GLU A 189 -18.85 -0.29 -3.75
N ILE A 190 -17.77 -1.08 -3.64
CA ILE A 190 -16.84 -1.03 -2.51
C ILE A 190 -16.17 0.34 -2.42
N LEU A 191 -15.68 0.85 -3.54
CA LEU A 191 -15.05 2.16 -3.61
C LEU A 191 -16.01 3.29 -3.19
N LYS A 192 -17.28 3.23 -3.60
CA LYS A 192 -18.30 4.20 -3.14
C LYS A 192 -18.56 4.14 -1.65
N ARG A 193 -18.52 2.94 -1.06
CA ARG A 193 -18.74 2.73 0.38
C ARG A 193 -17.61 3.32 1.24
N TYR A 194 -16.37 3.13 0.82
CA TYR A 194 -15.20 3.45 1.63
C TYR A 194 -14.42 4.68 1.17
N CYS A 195 -14.58 5.11 -0.08
CA CYS A 195 -13.72 6.10 -0.71
C CYS A 195 -14.50 7.38 -1.08
N LEU A 196 -15.05 8.10 -0.09
CA LEU A 196 -15.49 9.49 -0.25
C LEU A 196 -14.27 10.44 -0.36
N ILE A 197 -13.24 10.06 -1.13
CA ILE A 197 -11.93 10.68 -1.08
C ILE A 197 -11.74 11.64 -2.26
N ARG A 198 -11.20 12.81 -1.95
CA ARG A 198 -10.98 13.98 -2.84
C ARG A 198 -10.07 13.71 -4.06
N TYR A 199 -9.33 12.60 -4.09
CA TYR A 199 -8.29 12.30 -5.08
C TYR A 199 -8.58 11.06 -5.95
N PHE A 200 -9.78 10.51 -5.86
CA PHE A 200 -10.08 9.23 -6.48
C PHE A 200 -10.54 9.36 -7.93
N LYS A 201 -9.88 8.65 -8.84
CA LYS A 201 -10.30 8.45 -10.22
C LYS A 201 -10.41 6.95 -10.49
N CYS A 202 -11.63 6.42 -10.58
CA CYS A 202 -11.84 5.04 -11.04
C CYS A 202 -11.66 5.00 -12.56
N LEU A 203 -10.67 4.27 -13.02
CA LEU A 203 -10.48 3.91 -14.43
C LEU A 203 -10.97 2.46 -14.56
N CYS A 204 -12.21 2.31 -15.03
CA CYS A 204 -12.76 1.00 -15.42
C CYS A 204 -12.81 0.92 -16.91
#